data_e257fc51212f96872bb90db031a5e210
#
_entry.id   e257fc51212f96872bb90db031a5e210
#
_cell.length_a   1.000
_cell.length_b   1.000
_cell.length_c   1.000
_cell.angle_alpha   90.00
_cell.angle_beta   90.00
_cell.angle_gamma   90.00
#
_symmetry.space_group_name_H-M   'P 1'
#
loop_
_entity.id
_entity.type
_entity.pdbx_description
1 polymer ?
#
loop_
_entity_poly.entity_id
_entity_poly.type
_entity_poly.pdbx_seq_one_letter_code
_entity_poly.pdbx_strand_id
1 'polypeptide(L)'
;MIDISSMTNRQWDLIVVGGGMTGVAAAVSARREGVENVLLIEKAGYLGGAAATSLITPFMRFYTTVDGKQYLLSRGFFTELRALMRETGAQNDRDYTIHEEYLKVALDRLAKKEGIQPLYHAMLCGVHKDGETITAVDVATKAGKLTFKARYFIDCTGDADLAAQAGCPFHLGRPDGLCQPMTLCFRVGNVDTAAFWKGMKDVQKKYKELKEAGEIKNPREDVLAFTTLDEGVIHFNTTRVVKHDPTNPFDVTEAEMIAREQMVEMVEFLRKYAAGCEHCQLLYSASEIGARESRMIDGEYLLTEIDLKNCTKFEDAIAAGNYDIDIHNPEGSGTSHYFFADGTWYTIPYRSLQPKNADNLLVAGRCISSTHEAQASYRIMPIVTTLGEAAGVAVAVANADHTGVKQADVKKIQATLEKNGAFTGLNA
;
A
#
# COMPACT_ATOMS: atom_id res chain seq x y z
N MET A 1 29.11 -12.93 -11.65
CA MET A 1 28.70 -12.23 -10.41
C MET A 1 28.56 -10.76 -10.75
N ILE A 2 27.54 -10.09 -10.22
CA ILE A 2 27.38 -8.62 -10.36
C ILE A 2 28.41 -7.96 -9.44
N ASP A 3 29.19 -7.03 -9.98
CA ASP A 3 30.13 -6.24 -9.18
C ASP A 3 29.40 -5.12 -8.45
N ILE A 4 29.51 -5.12 -7.12
CA ILE A 4 28.88 -4.10 -6.25
C ILE A 4 29.40 -2.70 -6.61
N SER A 5 30.68 -2.55 -6.87
CA SER A 5 31.29 -1.24 -7.20
C SER A 5 30.70 -0.66 -8.49
N SER A 6 30.41 -1.49 -9.49
CA SER A 6 29.78 -1.01 -10.73
C SER A 6 28.37 -0.46 -10.50
N MET A 7 27.66 -0.98 -9.50
CA MET A 7 26.30 -0.56 -9.16
C MET A 7 26.29 0.69 -8.27
N THR A 8 27.21 0.76 -7.29
CA THR A 8 27.30 1.91 -6.37
C THR A 8 27.94 3.15 -7.00
N ASN A 9 28.84 2.97 -7.97
CA ASN A 9 29.46 4.07 -8.73
C ASN A 9 28.58 4.60 -9.86
N ARG A 10 27.48 3.89 -10.18
CA ARG A 10 26.55 4.32 -11.22
C ARG A 10 25.75 5.53 -10.76
N GLN A 11 25.61 6.53 -11.63
CA GLN A 11 24.63 7.59 -11.45
C GLN A 11 23.28 7.08 -11.94
N TRP A 12 22.31 6.96 -11.05
CA TRP A 12 20.94 6.58 -11.39
C TRP A 12 20.14 7.82 -11.81
N ASP A 13 19.21 7.66 -12.73
CA ASP A 13 18.26 8.73 -13.07
C ASP A 13 17.18 8.81 -12.00
N LEU A 14 16.70 7.65 -11.54
CA LEU A 14 15.67 7.52 -10.52
C LEU A 14 16.00 6.42 -9.52
N ILE A 15 15.84 6.73 -8.23
CA ILE A 15 15.75 5.74 -7.16
C ILE A 15 14.34 5.76 -6.59
N VAL A 16 13.68 4.59 -6.62
CA VAL A 16 12.40 4.35 -5.93
C VAL A 16 12.70 3.54 -4.67
N VAL A 17 12.26 4.00 -3.51
CA VAL A 17 12.42 3.30 -2.24
C VAL A 17 11.08 2.72 -1.81
N GLY A 18 11.01 1.39 -1.66
CA GLY A 18 9.81 0.62 -1.38
C GLY A 18 9.27 -0.09 -2.63
N GLY A 19 9.39 -1.42 -2.64
CA GLY A 19 8.99 -2.30 -3.75
C GLY A 19 7.55 -2.81 -3.65
N GLY A 20 6.66 -2.08 -2.96
CA GLY A 20 5.21 -2.34 -2.98
C GLY A 20 4.61 -2.08 -4.36
N MET A 21 3.30 -2.35 -4.52
CA MET A 21 2.61 -2.11 -5.80
C MET A 21 2.79 -0.68 -6.30
N THR A 22 2.79 0.30 -5.39
CA THR A 22 3.03 1.72 -5.68
C THR A 22 4.42 1.94 -6.26
N GLY A 23 5.46 1.38 -5.61
CA GLY A 23 6.84 1.56 -6.08
C GLY A 23 7.12 0.85 -7.39
N VAL A 24 6.52 -0.33 -7.60
CA VAL A 24 6.59 -1.02 -8.90
C VAL A 24 5.91 -0.18 -9.98
N ALA A 25 4.72 0.36 -9.71
CA ALA A 25 4.02 1.25 -10.65
C ALA A 25 4.87 2.48 -10.99
N ALA A 26 5.49 3.12 -9.99
CA ALA A 26 6.36 4.28 -10.19
C ALA A 26 7.58 3.94 -11.05
N ALA A 27 8.28 2.86 -10.73
CA ALA A 27 9.47 2.43 -11.47
C ALA A 27 9.15 2.06 -12.92
N VAL A 28 8.08 1.28 -13.15
CA VAL A 28 7.64 0.85 -14.49
C VAL A 28 7.22 2.04 -15.33
N SER A 29 6.37 2.92 -14.78
CA SER A 29 5.86 4.07 -15.52
C SER A 29 6.96 5.05 -15.87
N ALA A 30 7.89 5.34 -14.95
CA ALA A 30 9.07 6.16 -15.25
C ALA A 30 9.92 5.55 -16.37
N ARG A 31 10.17 4.24 -16.30
CA ARG A 31 10.98 3.52 -17.29
C ARG A 31 10.37 3.56 -18.68
N ARG A 32 9.06 3.35 -18.80
CA ARG A 32 8.31 3.37 -20.07
C ARG A 32 8.27 4.75 -20.71
N GLU A 33 8.26 5.80 -19.90
CA GLU A 33 8.25 7.19 -20.37
C GLU A 33 9.67 7.78 -20.52
N GLY A 34 10.72 6.94 -20.58
CA GLY A 34 12.06 7.33 -21.02
C GLY A 34 13.10 7.59 -19.93
N VAL A 35 12.82 7.27 -18.66
CA VAL A 35 13.84 7.27 -17.60
C VAL A 35 14.70 6.00 -17.74
N GLU A 36 16.00 6.14 -18.04
CA GLU A 36 16.81 4.98 -18.45
C GLU A 36 17.30 4.13 -17.28
N ASN A 37 17.80 4.75 -16.23
CA ASN A 37 18.46 4.08 -15.11
C ASN A 37 17.60 4.12 -13.86
N VAL A 38 16.78 3.09 -13.62
CA VAL A 38 15.86 3.01 -12.48
C VAL A 38 16.32 1.94 -11.51
N LEU A 39 16.59 2.32 -10.27
CA LEU A 39 16.85 1.44 -9.13
C LEU A 39 15.61 1.39 -8.23
N LEU A 40 15.14 0.17 -7.93
CA LEU A 40 14.03 -0.07 -7.02
C LEU A 40 14.53 -0.80 -5.77
N ILE A 41 14.59 -0.08 -4.64
CA ILE A 41 15.10 -0.57 -3.36
C ILE A 41 13.97 -1.17 -2.54
N GLU A 42 14.14 -2.41 -2.05
CA GLU A 42 13.16 -3.11 -1.24
C GLU A 42 13.83 -3.84 -0.05
N LYS A 43 13.27 -3.66 1.16
CA LYS A 43 13.76 -4.31 2.38
C LYS A 43 13.49 -5.81 2.42
N ALA A 44 12.37 -6.24 1.84
CA ALA A 44 12.02 -7.65 1.72
C ALA A 44 12.84 -8.36 0.62
N GLY A 45 12.74 -9.68 0.54
CA GLY A 45 13.36 -10.49 -0.51
C GLY A 45 12.53 -10.58 -1.79
N TYR A 46 11.50 -9.75 -1.97
CA TYR A 46 10.52 -9.79 -3.06
C TYR A 46 9.76 -8.47 -3.17
N LEU A 47 9.13 -8.24 -4.33
CA LEU A 47 8.21 -7.13 -4.57
C LEU A 47 6.78 -7.50 -4.12
N GLY A 48 5.92 -6.48 -3.95
CA GLY A 48 4.50 -6.65 -3.64
C GLY A 48 4.03 -5.90 -2.38
N GLY A 49 4.95 -5.49 -1.52
CA GLY A 49 4.65 -4.72 -0.30
C GLY A 49 3.56 -5.36 0.54
N ALA A 50 2.58 -4.59 1.02
CA ALA A 50 1.55 -5.06 1.95
C ALA A 50 0.76 -6.30 1.47
N ALA A 51 0.55 -6.48 0.15
CA ALA A 51 -0.09 -7.67 -0.39
C ALA A 51 0.73 -8.93 -0.15
N ALA A 52 2.07 -8.83 -0.19
CA ALA A 52 2.98 -9.96 -0.06
C ALA A 52 3.55 -10.10 1.36
N THR A 53 3.95 -8.98 2.02
CA THR A 53 4.56 -9.02 3.36
C THR A 53 3.52 -9.15 4.47
N SER A 54 2.40 -8.42 4.35
CA SER A 54 1.34 -8.36 5.37
C SER A 54 0.08 -9.12 4.98
N LEU A 55 0.11 -9.85 3.86
CA LEU A 55 -1.01 -10.65 3.33
C LEU A 55 -2.31 -9.85 3.15
N ILE A 56 -2.22 -8.57 2.79
CA ILE A 56 -3.43 -7.76 2.60
C ILE A 56 -4.13 -8.18 1.30
N THR A 57 -5.31 -8.74 1.43
CA THR A 57 -6.18 -9.23 0.36
C THR A 57 -7.64 -9.14 0.80
N PRO A 58 -8.63 -9.04 -0.10
CA PRO A 58 -8.56 -8.79 -1.54
C PRO A 58 -8.29 -7.31 -1.89
N PHE A 59 -8.27 -6.97 -3.18
CA PHE A 59 -8.36 -5.57 -3.58
C PHE A 59 -9.71 -5.00 -3.15
N MET A 60 -9.68 -3.87 -2.44
CA MET A 60 -10.88 -3.13 -2.08
C MET A 60 -11.49 -2.43 -3.30
N ARG A 61 -12.69 -1.86 -3.15
CA ARG A 61 -13.47 -1.21 -4.21
C ARG A 61 -12.65 -0.12 -4.92
N PHE A 62 -12.45 -0.27 -6.22
CA PHE A 62 -11.69 0.63 -7.10
C PHE A 62 -12.52 1.13 -8.30
N TYR A 63 -13.81 1.08 -8.17
CA TYR A 63 -14.79 1.48 -9.19
C TYR A 63 -15.97 2.19 -8.53
N THR A 64 -16.70 2.96 -9.31
CA THR A 64 -18.05 3.43 -8.96
C THR A 64 -19.08 2.72 -9.83
N THR A 65 -20.37 2.86 -9.50
CA THR A 65 -21.46 2.32 -10.31
C THR A 65 -22.11 3.45 -11.11
N VAL A 66 -22.17 3.31 -12.43
CA VAL A 66 -22.87 4.23 -13.33
C VAL A 66 -23.83 3.38 -14.17
N ASP A 67 -25.09 3.73 -14.19
CA ASP A 67 -26.15 2.99 -14.92
C ASP A 67 -26.17 1.48 -14.64
N GLY A 68 -25.92 1.10 -13.38
CA GLY A 68 -25.87 -0.29 -12.93
C GLY A 68 -24.63 -1.07 -13.37
N LYS A 69 -23.63 -0.41 -13.97
CA LYS A 69 -22.36 -1.01 -14.41
C LYS A 69 -21.18 -0.45 -13.63
N GLN A 70 -20.16 -1.28 -13.46
CA GLN A 70 -18.90 -0.85 -12.87
C GLN A 70 -18.15 0.12 -13.81
N TYR A 71 -17.86 1.31 -13.30
CA TYR A 71 -17.00 2.29 -13.93
C TYR A 71 -15.68 2.37 -13.16
N LEU A 72 -14.60 1.85 -13.75
CA LEU A 72 -13.31 1.74 -13.10
C LEU A 72 -12.70 3.13 -12.86
N LEU A 73 -12.27 3.40 -11.63
CA LEU A 73 -11.55 4.60 -11.22
C LEU A 73 -10.04 4.36 -11.19
N SER A 74 -9.58 3.22 -10.66
CA SER A 74 -8.17 2.83 -10.76
C SER A 74 -7.96 2.07 -12.08
N ARG A 75 -7.31 2.74 -13.04
CA ARG A 75 -7.03 2.24 -14.40
C ARG A 75 -5.54 2.34 -14.71
N GLY A 76 -5.17 2.38 -15.99
CA GLY A 76 -3.80 2.49 -16.47
C GLY A 76 -2.97 1.29 -16.03
N PHE A 77 -1.84 1.54 -15.40
CA PHE A 77 -0.96 0.48 -14.89
C PHE A 77 -1.67 -0.53 -13.98
N PHE A 78 -2.61 -0.09 -13.14
CA PHE A 78 -3.34 -1.01 -12.26
C PHE A 78 -4.17 -2.04 -13.06
N THR A 79 -4.78 -1.65 -14.17
CA THR A 79 -5.53 -2.59 -15.05
C THR A 79 -4.59 -3.60 -15.68
N GLU A 80 -3.42 -3.17 -16.13
CA GLU A 80 -2.39 -4.04 -16.71
C GLU A 80 -1.82 -4.99 -15.64
N LEU A 81 -1.50 -4.49 -14.46
CA LEU A 81 -1.04 -5.30 -13.33
C LEU A 81 -2.03 -6.44 -13.03
N ARG A 82 -3.32 -6.13 -12.97
CA ARG A 82 -4.35 -7.15 -12.76
C ARG A 82 -4.41 -8.18 -13.88
N ALA A 83 -4.21 -7.78 -15.14
CA ALA A 83 -4.12 -8.72 -16.25
C ALA A 83 -2.93 -9.66 -16.07
N LEU A 84 -1.75 -9.12 -15.76
CA LEU A 84 -0.54 -9.89 -15.46
C LEU A 84 -0.74 -10.85 -14.26
N MET A 85 -1.40 -10.40 -13.22
CA MET A 85 -1.72 -11.22 -12.05
C MET A 85 -2.62 -12.41 -12.44
N ARG A 86 -3.62 -12.22 -13.30
CA ARG A 86 -4.46 -13.31 -13.80
C ARG A 86 -3.67 -14.31 -14.65
N GLU A 87 -2.83 -13.83 -15.54
CA GLU A 87 -1.95 -14.67 -16.38
C GLU A 87 -1.01 -15.55 -15.56
N THR A 88 -0.56 -15.03 -14.41
CA THR A 88 0.36 -15.75 -13.51
C THR A 88 -0.33 -16.59 -12.45
N GLY A 89 -1.66 -16.54 -12.34
CA GLY A 89 -2.42 -17.21 -11.29
C GLY A 89 -2.44 -16.45 -9.96
N ALA A 90 -1.96 -15.21 -9.94
CA ALA A 90 -1.94 -14.37 -8.72
C ALA A 90 -3.30 -13.76 -8.39
N GLN A 91 -4.27 -13.79 -9.30
CA GLN A 91 -5.63 -13.28 -9.09
C GLN A 91 -6.63 -14.07 -9.91
N ASN A 92 -7.87 -14.19 -9.40
CA ASN A 92 -9.03 -14.61 -10.17
C ASN A 92 -9.92 -13.41 -10.56
N ASP A 93 -10.96 -13.65 -11.36
CA ASP A 93 -11.90 -12.60 -11.81
C ASP A 93 -13.11 -12.39 -10.89
N ARG A 94 -13.28 -13.23 -9.85
CA ARG A 94 -14.53 -13.27 -9.07
C ARG A 94 -14.54 -12.28 -7.92
N ASP A 95 -13.51 -12.30 -7.08
CA ASP A 95 -13.52 -11.67 -5.75
C ASP A 95 -12.30 -10.77 -5.48
N TYR A 96 -11.46 -10.56 -6.50
CA TYR A 96 -10.25 -9.73 -6.42
C TYR A 96 -9.20 -10.21 -5.40
N THR A 97 -9.32 -11.47 -4.96
CA THR A 97 -8.36 -12.12 -4.07
C THR A 97 -6.98 -12.21 -4.69
N ILE A 98 -5.96 -12.09 -3.87
CA ILE A 98 -4.56 -12.11 -4.29
C ILE A 98 -3.89 -13.37 -3.75
N HIS A 99 -3.15 -14.07 -4.63
CA HIS A 99 -2.21 -15.10 -4.22
C HIS A 99 -0.80 -14.50 -4.21
N GLU A 100 -0.27 -14.26 -3.03
CA GLU A 100 0.97 -13.50 -2.82
C GLU A 100 2.20 -14.12 -3.48
N GLU A 101 2.34 -15.46 -3.49
CA GLU A 101 3.51 -16.09 -4.09
C GLU A 101 3.56 -15.90 -5.61
N TYR A 102 2.41 -16.05 -6.29
CA TYR A 102 2.35 -15.76 -7.72
C TYR A 102 2.46 -14.27 -8.04
N LEU A 103 2.01 -13.40 -7.12
CA LEU A 103 2.23 -11.97 -7.24
C LEU A 103 3.71 -11.63 -7.24
N LYS A 104 4.51 -12.18 -6.33
CA LYS A 104 5.97 -11.98 -6.28
C LYS A 104 6.60 -12.33 -7.62
N VAL A 105 6.26 -13.49 -8.19
CA VAL A 105 6.75 -13.95 -9.50
C VAL A 105 6.32 -13.00 -10.63
N ALA A 106 5.07 -12.54 -10.61
CA ALA A 106 4.55 -11.61 -11.61
C ALA A 106 5.35 -10.30 -11.62
N LEU A 107 5.62 -9.74 -10.43
CA LEU A 107 6.34 -8.48 -10.29
C LEU A 107 7.83 -8.61 -10.62
N ASP A 108 8.48 -9.72 -10.29
CA ASP A 108 9.86 -10.01 -10.70
C ASP A 108 10.00 -10.08 -12.22
N ARG A 109 9.06 -10.79 -12.88
CA ARG A 109 9.01 -10.87 -14.35
C ARG A 109 8.80 -9.51 -14.99
N LEU A 110 7.91 -8.70 -14.41
CA LEU A 110 7.63 -7.35 -14.87
C LEU A 110 8.86 -6.45 -14.73
N ALA A 111 9.50 -6.42 -13.56
CA ALA A 111 10.71 -5.64 -13.33
C ALA A 111 11.83 -6.00 -14.31
N LYS A 112 12.03 -7.29 -14.56
CA LYS A 112 13.00 -7.78 -15.53
C LYS A 112 12.65 -7.36 -16.95
N LYS A 113 11.39 -7.51 -17.35
CA LYS A 113 10.88 -7.14 -18.70
C LYS A 113 11.11 -5.65 -18.98
N GLU A 114 10.85 -4.80 -18.01
CA GLU A 114 10.98 -3.35 -18.15
C GLU A 114 12.40 -2.82 -17.92
N GLY A 115 13.35 -3.70 -17.59
CA GLY A 115 14.75 -3.32 -17.38
C GLY A 115 14.98 -2.48 -16.12
N ILE A 116 14.11 -2.63 -15.11
CA ILE A 116 14.29 -2.04 -13.78
C ILE A 116 15.31 -2.89 -13.02
N GLN A 117 16.17 -2.23 -12.24
CA GLN A 117 17.10 -2.92 -11.34
C GLN A 117 16.48 -3.01 -9.94
N PRO A 118 15.91 -4.15 -9.51
CA PRO A 118 15.51 -4.33 -8.12
C PRO A 118 16.75 -4.59 -7.24
N LEU A 119 16.69 -4.12 -6.01
CA LEU A 119 17.66 -4.40 -4.96
C LEU A 119 16.92 -4.86 -3.71
N TYR A 120 16.91 -6.16 -3.46
CA TYR A 120 16.23 -6.80 -2.34
C TYR A 120 17.13 -6.88 -1.11
N HIS A 121 16.52 -7.13 0.06
CA HIS A 121 17.23 -7.18 1.35
C HIS A 121 18.07 -5.92 1.60
N ALA A 122 17.55 -4.76 1.21
CA ALA A 122 18.21 -3.47 1.25
C ALA A 122 17.30 -2.46 1.97
N MET A 123 17.63 -2.17 3.21
CA MET A 123 16.86 -1.25 4.06
C MET A 123 17.46 0.14 4.00
N LEU A 124 16.65 1.16 3.69
CA LEU A 124 17.05 2.56 3.76
C LEU A 124 17.57 2.89 5.17
N CYS A 125 18.74 3.48 5.29
CA CYS A 125 19.36 3.81 6.58
C CYS A 125 20.05 5.16 6.62
N GLY A 126 19.96 5.96 5.54
CA GLY A 126 20.51 7.32 5.51
C GLY A 126 20.17 8.06 4.23
N VAL A 127 20.15 9.38 4.32
CA VAL A 127 19.90 10.30 3.20
C VAL A 127 20.95 11.40 3.20
N HIS A 128 21.53 11.69 2.05
CA HIS A 128 22.48 12.78 1.84
C HIS A 128 21.80 13.91 1.07
N LYS A 129 21.97 15.14 1.51
CA LYS A 129 21.39 16.33 0.88
C LYS A 129 22.44 17.42 0.67
N ASP A 130 22.21 18.24 -0.35
CA ASP A 130 22.83 19.55 -0.55
C ASP A 130 21.67 20.57 -0.62
N GLY A 131 21.53 21.37 0.42
CA GLY A 131 20.34 22.21 0.59
C GLY A 131 19.06 21.37 0.67
N GLU A 132 18.11 21.61 -0.22
CA GLU A 132 16.86 20.85 -0.34
C GLU A 132 16.93 19.71 -1.37
N THR A 133 18.06 19.53 -2.03
CA THR A 133 18.26 18.49 -3.04
C THR A 133 18.86 17.23 -2.41
N ILE A 134 18.18 16.09 -2.54
CA ILE A 134 18.73 14.78 -2.16
C ILE A 134 19.78 14.38 -3.20
N THR A 135 20.98 14.02 -2.74
CA THR A 135 22.09 13.63 -3.61
C THR A 135 22.35 12.14 -3.62
N ALA A 136 22.06 11.45 -2.50
CA ALA A 136 22.26 10.02 -2.37
C ALA A 136 21.39 9.43 -1.23
N VAL A 137 21.24 8.12 -1.26
CA VAL A 137 20.68 7.33 -0.17
C VAL A 137 21.64 6.24 0.27
N ASP A 138 21.68 5.96 1.56
CA ASP A 138 22.40 4.84 2.15
C ASP A 138 21.41 3.69 2.42
N VAL A 139 21.81 2.48 2.10
CA VAL A 139 21.06 1.27 2.41
C VAL A 139 21.91 0.27 3.18
N ALA A 140 21.33 -0.34 4.19
CA ALA A 140 21.92 -1.45 4.93
C ALA A 140 21.66 -2.76 4.18
N THR A 141 22.74 -3.50 3.92
CA THR A 141 22.71 -4.80 3.24
C THR A 141 23.62 -5.81 3.93
N LYS A 142 23.60 -7.07 3.50
CA LYS A 142 24.56 -8.08 3.98
C LYS A 142 26.02 -7.77 3.61
N ALA A 143 26.24 -6.94 2.59
CA ALA A 143 27.56 -6.47 2.21
C ALA A 143 28.01 -5.22 2.99
N GLY A 144 27.24 -4.80 4.00
CA GLY A 144 27.42 -3.56 4.73
C GLY A 144 26.56 -2.43 4.19
N LYS A 145 26.93 -1.21 4.53
CA LYS A 145 26.25 0.00 4.08
C LYS A 145 26.71 0.33 2.65
N LEU A 146 25.75 0.49 1.75
CA LEU A 146 25.97 0.90 0.35
C LEU A 146 25.32 2.25 0.11
N THR A 147 25.96 3.11 -0.69
CA THR A 147 25.45 4.43 -1.04
C THR A 147 25.13 4.49 -2.53
N PHE A 148 23.94 4.97 -2.87
CA PHE A 148 23.48 5.12 -4.25
C PHE A 148 23.09 6.58 -4.53
N LYS A 149 23.54 7.10 -5.68
CA LYS A 149 23.30 8.47 -6.13
C LYS A 149 22.25 8.49 -7.23
N ALA A 150 21.32 9.44 -7.18
CA ALA A 150 20.37 9.65 -8.25
C ALA A 150 20.05 11.13 -8.48
N ARG A 151 19.41 11.40 -9.62
CA ARG A 151 18.87 12.72 -9.94
C ARG A 151 17.51 12.92 -9.27
N TYR A 152 16.65 11.91 -9.29
CA TYR A 152 15.31 11.96 -8.72
C TYR A 152 15.08 10.80 -7.76
N PHE A 153 14.15 11.02 -6.82
CA PHE A 153 13.77 10.05 -5.81
C PHE A 153 12.25 9.96 -5.69
N ILE A 154 11.73 8.73 -5.46
CA ILE A 154 10.34 8.51 -5.09
C ILE A 154 10.31 7.68 -3.82
N ASP A 155 9.64 8.18 -2.79
CA ASP A 155 9.37 7.45 -1.56
C ASP A 155 8.05 6.66 -1.71
N CYS A 156 8.17 5.34 -1.78
CA CYS A 156 7.06 4.39 -1.81
C CYS A 156 7.10 3.42 -0.62
N THR A 157 7.76 3.81 0.48
CA THR A 157 7.94 2.95 1.66
C THR A 157 6.63 2.68 2.39
N GLY A 158 5.63 3.52 2.16
CA GLY A 158 4.33 3.48 2.83
C GLY A 158 4.33 4.17 4.19
N ASP A 159 5.52 4.40 4.77
CA ASP A 159 5.73 5.05 6.06
C ASP A 159 6.51 6.37 5.94
N ALA A 160 6.70 6.88 4.70
CA ALA A 160 7.47 8.08 4.38
C ALA A 160 8.91 8.05 4.95
N ASP A 161 9.57 6.89 4.92
CA ASP A 161 10.90 6.72 5.52
C ASP A 161 11.97 7.57 4.85
N LEU A 162 11.94 7.67 3.50
CA LEU A 162 12.88 8.50 2.76
C LEU A 162 12.63 9.99 3.02
N ALA A 163 11.37 10.43 3.00
CA ALA A 163 11.01 11.81 3.28
C ALA A 163 11.38 12.21 4.71
N ALA A 164 11.08 11.37 5.70
CA ALA A 164 11.41 11.61 7.10
C ALA A 164 12.93 11.70 7.32
N GLN A 165 13.71 10.76 6.75
CA GLN A 165 15.19 10.81 6.84
C GLN A 165 15.81 11.97 6.05
N ALA A 166 15.11 12.48 5.02
CA ALA A 166 15.48 13.70 4.32
C ALA A 166 15.15 14.99 5.09
N GLY A 167 14.51 14.89 6.26
CA GLY A 167 14.11 16.05 7.07
C GLY A 167 12.86 16.77 6.53
N CYS A 168 12.03 16.09 5.73
CA CYS A 168 10.73 16.62 5.35
C CYS A 168 9.78 16.59 6.55
N PRO A 169 8.95 17.62 6.76
CA PRO A 169 7.96 17.60 7.83
C PRO A 169 6.87 16.58 7.55
N PHE A 170 6.36 15.98 8.61
CA PHE A 170 5.27 14.99 8.58
C PHE A 170 4.48 15.03 9.89
N HIS A 171 3.30 14.45 9.88
CA HIS A 171 2.53 14.13 11.08
C HIS A 171 2.26 12.62 11.16
N LEU A 172 1.91 12.16 12.35
CA LEU A 172 1.65 10.75 12.65
C LEU A 172 0.19 10.57 13.05
N GLY A 173 -0.58 9.83 12.25
CA GLY A 173 -1.97 9.50 12.57
C GLY A 173 -2.87 10.71 12.81
N ARG A 174 -3.73 10.61 13.84
CA ARG A 174 -4.57 11.70 14.32
C ARG A 174 -3.74 12.82 14.98
N PRO A 175 -4.35 14.01 15.27
CA PRO A 175 -3.65 15.09 15.98
C PRO A 175 -3.08 14.71 17.34
N ASP A 176 -3.59 13.66 18.00
CA ASP A 176 -3.07 13.10 19.25
C ASP A 176 -1.94 12.07 19.04
N GLY A 177 -1.53 11.82 17.78
CA GLY A 177 -0.48 10.88 17.42
C GLY A 177 -0.93 9.42 17.33
N LEU A 178 -2.20 9.11 17.54
CA LEU A 178 -2.71 7.74 17.43
C LEU A 178 -2.96 7.35 15.96
N CYS A 179 -2.36 6.26 15.53
CA CYS A 179 -2.58 5.65 14.22
C CYS A 179 -3.70 4.61 14.25
N GLN A 180 -4.31 4.34 13.10
CA GLN A 180 -5.23 3.22 12.96
C GLN A 180 -4.54 1.90 13.33
N PRO A 181 -5.29 0.91 13.89
CA PRO A 181 -4.72 -0.32 14.43
C PRO A 181 -3.92 -1.12 13.40
N MET A 182 -2.86 -1.75 13.85
CA MET A 182 -2.12 -2.74 13.08
C MET A 182 -2.83 -4.10 13.10
N THR A 183 -2.59 -4.90 12.06
CA THR A 183 -3.19 -6.24 11.91
C THR A 183 -2.17 -7.24 11.40
N LEU A 184 -2.08 -8.40 12.04
CA LEU A 184 -1.39 -9.58 11.52
C LEU A 184 -2.41 -10.48 10.84
N CYS A 185 -2.38 -10.54 9.52
CA CYS A 185 -3.20 -11.47 8.76
C CYS A 185 -2.61 -12.89 8.83
N PHE A 186 -3.48 -13.91 8.73
CA PHE A 186 -3.05 -15.31 8.75
C PHE A 186 -3.96 -16.19 7.91
N ARG A 187 -3.50 -17.39 7.57
CA ARG A 187 -4.27 -18.38 6.83
C ARG A 187 -4.41 -19.68 7.59
N VAL A 188 -5.60 -20.24 7.44
CA VAL A 188 -5.97 -21.53 8.03
C VAL A 188 -6.35 -22.49 6.92
N GLY A 189 -5.78 -23.67 6.92
CA GLY A 189 -6.05 -24.73 5.95
C GLY A 189 -6.82 -25.90 6.56
N ASN A 190 -7.08 -26.92 5.74
CA ASN A 190 -7.90 -28.07 6.10
C ASN A 190 -9.31 -27.69 6.60
N VAL A 191 -9.94 -26.76 5.88
CA VAL A 191 -11.27 -26.20 6.18
C VAL A 191 -12.28 -26.73 5.17
N ASP A 192 -13.43 -27.21 5.64
CA ASP A 192 -14.62 -27.30 4.79
C ASP A 192 -15.18 -25.87 4.57
N THR A 193 -14.72 -25.24 3.49
CA THR A 193 -15.06 -23.84 3.19
C THR A 193 -16.55 -23.65 2.96
N ALA A 194 -17.27 -24.66 2.44
CA ALA A 194 -18.71 -24.56 2.21
C ALA A 194 -19.47 -24.55 3.55
N ALA A 195 -19.11 -25.42 4.49
CA ALA A 195 -19.66 -25.43 5.85
C ALA A 195 -19.32 -24.14 6.59
N PHE A 196 -18.09 -23.65 6.49
CA PHE A 196 -17.64 -22.41 7.13
C PHE A 196 -18.47 -21.20 6.68
N TRP A 197 -18.59 -20.95 5.36
CA TRP A 197 -19.33 -19.80 4.86
C TRP A 197 -20.84 -19.90 5.15
N LYS A 198 -21.42 -21.11 5.13
CA LYS A 198 -22.79 -21.33 5.54
C LYS A 198 -23.01 -21.03 7.02
N GLY A 199 -22.06 -21.36 7.88
CA GLY A 199 -22.10 -21.16 9.33
C GLY A 199 -21.64 -19.76 9.79
N MET A 200 -21.22 -18.85 8.90
CA MET A 200 -20.58 -17.58 9.27
C MET A 200 -21.42 -16.71 10.21
N LYS A 201 -22.75 -16.72 10.07
CA LYS A 201 -23.66 -15.98 10.98
C LYS A 201 -23.57 -16.48 12.42
N ASP A 202 -23.47 -17.79 12.61
CA ASP A 202 -23.36 -18.41 13.93
C ASP A 202 -21.96 -18.16 14.53
N VAL A 203 -20.91 -18.19 13.70
CA VAL A 203 -19.54 -17.79 14.06
C VAL A 203 -19.52 -16.37 14.60
N GLN A 204 -20.08 -15.40 13.86
CA GLN A 204 -20.16 -14.00 14.30
C GLN A 204 -20.92 -13.83 15.61
N LYS A 205 -22.07 -14.48 15.72
CA LYS A 205 -22.87 -14.45 16.94
C LYS A 205 -22.10 -15.00 18.14
N LYS A 206 -21.45 -16.17 17.98
CA LYS A 206 -20.69 -16.80 19.05
C LYS A 206 -19.47 -15.98 19.45
N TYR A 207 -18.76 -15.40 18.47
CA TYR A 207 -17.64 -14.49 18.73
C TYR A 207 -18.06 -13.31 19.61
N LYS A 208 -19.18 -12.69 19.26
CA LYS A 208 -19.73 -11.54 20.02
C LYS A 208 -20.11 -11.94 21.46
N GLU A 209 -20.81 -13.09 21.63
CA GLU A 209 -21.17 -13.62 22.96
C GLU A 209 -19.94 -13.80 23.85
N LEU A 210 -18.90 -14.45 23.33
CA LEU A 210 -17.66 -14.71 24.10
C LEU A 210 -16.87 -13.43 24.38
N LYS A 211 -16.91 -12.46 23.45
CA LYS A 211 -16.30 -11.15 23.65
C LYS A 211 -17.01 -10.36 24.76
N GLU A 212 -18.35 -10.35 24.76
CA GLU A 212 -19.16 -9.73 25.81
C GLU A 212 -18.97 -10.42 27.18
N ALA A 213 -18.68 -11.72 27.20
CA ALA A 213 -18.33 -12.47 28.40
C ALA A 213 -16.87 -12.26 28.87
N GLY A 214 -16.04 -11.56 28.09
CA GLY A 214 -14.64 -11.32 28.39
C GLY A 214 -13.72 -12.55 28.16
N GLU A 215 -14.20 -13.56 27.47
CA GLU A 215 -13.44 -14.76 27.13
C GLU A 215 -12.53 -14.54 25.91
N ILE A 216 -12.91 -13.63 24.98
CA ILE A 216 -12.09 -13.17 23.86
C ILE A 216 -11.49 -11.82 24.21
N LYS A 217 -10.16 -11.72 24.17
CA LYS A 217 -9.39 -10.53 24.53
C LYS A 217 -9.07 -9.64 23.33
N ASN A 218 -9.05 -10.22 22.12
CA ASN A 218 -8.80 -9.48 20.89
C ASN A 218 -9.76 -8.28 20.77
N PRO A 219 -9.28 -7.03 20.57
CA PRO A 219 -10.13 -5.83 20.46
C PRO A 219 -11.04 -5.83 19.23
N ARG A 220 -10.77 -6.62 18.20
CA ARG A 220 -11.59 -6.70 16.98
C ARG A 220 -13.06 -7.01 17.31
N GLU A 221 -13.98 -6.32 16.63
CA GLU A 221 -15.42 -6.43 16.84
C GLU A 221 -16.05 -7.67 16.20
N ASP A 222 -15.41 -8.22 15.17
CA ASP A 222 -15.95 -9.29 14.34
C ASP A 222 -14.86 -10.25 13.84
N VAL A 223 -15.28 -11.37 13.26
CA VAL A 223 -14.42 -12.31 12.54
C VAL A 223 -14.39 -11.90 11.06
N LEU A 224 -13.36 -11.20 10.63
CA LEU A 224 -13.19 -10.81 9.23
C LEU A 224 -12.38 -11.87 8.48
N ALA A 225 -13.06 -12.57 7.57
CA ALA A 225 -12.51 -13.65 6.77
C ALA A 225 -12.72 -13.41 5.27
N PHE A 226 -11.84 -13.94 4.44
CA PHE A 226 -11.91 -13.86 2.99
C PHE A 226 -11.60 -15.22 2.36
N THR A 227 -12.13 -15.44 1.16
CA THR A 227 -11.74 -16.56 0.30
C THR A 227 -10.28 -16.45 -0.10
N THR A 228 -9.67 -17.58 -0.43
CA THR A 228 -8.36 -17.64 -1.09
C THR A 228 -8.49 -18.31 -2.45
N LEU A 229 -7.41 -18.38 -3.22
CA LEU A 229 -7.35 -19.13 -4.47
C LEU A 229 -7.07 -20.62 -4.22
N ASP A 230 -6.68 -20.98 -3.01
CA ASP A 230 -6.35 -22.34 -2.61
C ASP A 230 -7.58 -23.04 -2.01
N GLU A 231 -7.85 -24.27 -2.43
CA GLU A 231 -8.95 -25.05 -1.92
C GLU A 231 -8.73 -25.40 -0.44
N GLY A 232 -9.80 -25.31 0.37
CA GLY A 232 -9.74 -25.62 1.79
C GLY A 232 -8.98 -24.62 2.65
N VAL A 233 -8.64 -23.43 2.11
CA VAL A 233 -7.92 -22.37 2.81
C VAL A 233 -8.79 -21.13 2.98
N ILE A 234 -8.80 -20.57 4.19
CA ILE A 234 -9.45 -19.29 4.52
C ILE A 234 -8.39 -18.30 5.01
N HIS A 235 -8.51 -17.07 4.55
CA HIS A 235 -7.70 -15.93 4.98
C HIS A 235 -8.44 -15.13 6.06
N PHE A 236 -7.73 -14.76 7.12
CA PHE A 236 -8.26 -13.98 8.25
C PHE A 236 -7.51 -12.64 8.40
N ASN A 237 -8.30 -11.57 8.50
CA ASN A 237 -7.87 -10.21 8.85
C ASN A 237 -8.57 -9.81 10.16
N THR A 238 -8.30 -10.57 11.23
CA THR A 238 -9.12 -10.56 12.44
C THR A 238 -8.37 -10.08 13.69
N THR A 239 -7.02 -9.99 13.66
CA THR A 239 -6.27 -9.40 14.78
C THR A 239 -6.38 -7.87 14.76
N ARG A 240 -6.23 -7.25 15.94
CA ARG A 240 -6.23 -5.78 16.07
C ARG A 240 -5.31 -5.36 17.20
N VAL A 241 -4.23 -4.65 16.87
CA VAL A 241 -3.33 -4.07 17.85
C VAL A 241 -3.47 -2.55 17.82
N VAL A 242 -3.86 -1.96 18.95
CA VAL A 242 -4.16 -0.54 19.10
C VAL A 242 -3.10 0.17 19.93
N LYS A 243 -3.00 1.50 19.80
CA LYS A 243 -2.13 2.37 20.62
C LYS A 243 -0.63 2.05 20.51
N HIS A 244 -0.18 1.61 19.34
CA HIS A 244 1.21 1.38 19.02
C HIS A 244 1.62 2.25 17.84
N ASP A 245 2.79 2.85 17.93
CA ASP A 245 3.39 3.64 16.85
C ASP A 245 4.06 2.69 15.83
N PRO A 246 3.56 2.63 14.58
CA PRO A 246 4.13 1.74 13.55
C PRO A 246 5.54 2.16 13.09
N THR A 247 6.06 3.28 13.55
CA THR A 247 7.40 3.77 13.24
C THR A 247 8.40 3.59 14.39
N ASN A 248 7.90 3.23 15.58
CA ASN A 248 8.72 2.89 16.74
C ASN A 248 9.04 1.39 16.73
N PRO A 249 10.32 0.97 16.63
CA PRO A 249 10.67 -0.45 16.52
C PRO A 249 10.30 -1.27 17.77
N PHE A 250 10.23 -0.67 18.94
CA PHE A 250 9.80 -1.36 20.16
C PHE A 250 8.29 -1.58 20.18
N ASP A 251 7.51 -0.59 19.79
CA ASP A 251 6.05 -0.70 19.64
C ASP A 251 5.69 -1.75 18.58
N VAL A 252 6.37 -1.73 17.42
CA VAL A 252 6.16 -2.74 16.37
C VAL A 252 6.51 -4.14 16.89
N THR A 253 7.60 -4.29 17.66
CA THR A 253 7.97 -5.59 18.26
C THR A 253 6.89 -6.09 19.22
N GLU A 254 6.38 -5.24 20.08
CA GLU A 254 5.29 -5.59 21.00
C GLU A 254 4.00 -5.92 20.23
N ALA A 255 3.65 -5.11 19.23
CA ALA A 255 2.48 -5.34 18.38
C ALA A 255 2.53 -6.69 17.65
N GLU A 256 3.70 -7.09 17.13
CA GLU A 256 3.92 -8.41 16.53
C GLU A 256 3.68 -9.55 17.53
N MET A 257 4.15 -9.42 18.77
CA MET A 257 3.94 -10.44 19.81
C MET A 257 2.46 -10.51 20.22
N ILE A 258 1.82 -9.38 20.46
CA ILE A 258 0.39 -9.31 20.80
C ILE A 258 -0.47 -9.91 19.67
N ALA A 259 -0.17 -9.56 18.42
CA ALA A 259 -0.95 -10.07 17.30
C ALA A 259 -0.83 -11.58 17.09
N ARG A 260 0.33 -12.17 17.41
CA ARG A 260 0.51 -13.64 17.40
C ARG A 260 -0.32 -14.34 18.46
N GLU A 261 -0.43 -13.78 19.67
CA GLU A 261 -1.32 -14.32 20.71
C GLU A 261 -2.80 -14.21 20.29
N GLN A 262 -3.21 -13.08 19.71
CA GLN A 262 -4.56 -12.93 19.17
C GLN A 262 -4.85 -13.93 18.03
N MET A 263 -3.87 -14.23 17.19
CA MET A 263 -3.99 -15.24 16.14
C MET A 263 -4.22 -16.64 16.73
N VAL A 264 -3.49 -17.02 17.78
CA VAL A 264 -3.68 -18.31 18.48
C VAL A 264 -5.08 -18.38 19.08
N GLU A 265 -5.51 -17.33 19.81
CA GLU A 265 -6.88 -17.22 20.36
C GLU A 265 -7.94 -17.44 19.26
N MET A 266 -7.74 -16.83 18.09
CA MET A 266 -8.67 -16.99 16.96
C MET A 266 -8.67 -18.41 16.38
N VAL A 267 -7.53 -19.05 16.24
CA VAL A 267 -7.48 -20.43 15.73
C VAL A 267 -8.16 -21.40 16.70
N GLU A 268 -7.98 -21.23 18.01
CA GLU A 268 -8.68 -22.01 19.03
C GLU A 268 -10.19 -21.77 19.00
N PHE A 269 -10.62 -20.51 18.86
CA PHE A 269 -12.02 -20.16 18.68
C PHE A 269 -12.63 -20.84 17.44
N LEU A 270 -11.95 -20.78 16.30
CA LEU A 270 -12.41 -21.38 15.05
C LEU A 270 -12.59 -22.90 15.19
N ARG A 271 -11.62 -23.60 15.75
CA ARG A 271 -11.69 -25.06 15.96
C ARG A 271 -12.86 -25.47 16.83
N LYS A 272 -13.21 -24.66 17.81
CA LYS A 272 -14.24 -24.97 18.79
C LYS A 272 -15.65 -24.60 18.34
N TYR A 273 -15.79 -23.54 17.54
CA TYR A 273 -17.09 -22.92 17.31
C TYR A 273 -17.44 -22.69 15.83
N ALA A 274 -16.50 -22.84 14.89
CA ALA A 274 -16.75 -22.59 13.49
C ALA A 274 -16.95 -23.91 12.73
N ALA A 275 -18.14 -24.10 12.16
CA ALA A 275 -18.43 -25.27 11.33
C ALA A 275 -17.43 -25.37 10.17
N GLY A 276 -16.91 -26.57 9.94
CA GLY A 276 -15.88 -26.85 8.93
C GLY A 276 -14.45 -26.51 9.34
N CYS A 277 -14.25 -25.98 10.56
CA CYS A 277 -12.93 -25.65 11.09
C CYS A 277 -12.48 -26.59 12.23
N GLU A 278 -13.22 -27.65 12.54
CA GLU A 278 -12.97 -28.53 13.69
C GLU A 278 -11.58 -29.15 13.68
N HIS A 279 -11.02 -29.33 12.48
CA HIS A 279 -9.69 -29.90 12.24
C HIS A 279 -8.77 -28.95 11.49
N CYS A 280 -9.10 -27.67 11.48
CA CYS A 280 -8.32 -26.69 10.74
C CYS A 280 -6.89 -26.55 11.29
N GLN A 281 -5.98 -26.21 10.43
CA GLN A 281 -4.56 -26.03 10.72
C GLN A 281 -4.13 -24.61 10.42
N LEU A 282 -3.43 -23.98 11.35
CA LEU A 282 -2.72 -22.75 11.06
C LEU A 282 -1.63 -23.06 10.03
N LEU A 283 -1.70 -22.44 8.86
CA LEU A 283 -0.69 -22.60 7.82
C LEU A 283 0.47 -21.65 8.06
N TYR A 284 0.19 -20.36 8.07
CA TYR A 284 1.16 -19.28 8.29
C TYR A 284 0.45 -17.97 8.60
N SER A 285 1.20 -17.05 9.18
CA SER A 285 0.83 -15.63 9.28
C SER A 285 1.65 -14.80 8.31
N ALA A 286 1.25 -13.54 8.15
CA ALA A 286 2.05 -12.54 7.47
C ALA A 286 3.48 -12.48 8.05
N SER A 287 4.46 -12.17 7.21
CA SER A 287 5.86 -12.00 7.63
C SER A 287 6.09 -10.73 8.43
N GLU A 288 5.23 -9.72 8.23
CA GLU A 288 5.23 -8.44 8.94
C GLU A 288 3.79 -8.03 9.27
N ILE A 289 3.60 -7.47 10.46
CA ILE A 289 2.31 -6.88 10.82
C ILE A 289 1.95 -5.75 9.86
N GLY A 290 0.70 -5.69 9.42
CA GLY A 290 0.22 -4.67 8.49
C GLY A 290 -0.12 -3.37 9.22
N ALA A 291 0.63 -2.31 8.95
CA ALA A 291 0.31 -0.96 9.39
C ALA A 291 -0.67 -0.31 8.39
N ARG A 292 -1.85 0.08 8.88
CA ARG A 292 -2.85 0.81 8.07
C ARG A 292 -2.46 2.26 7.84
N GLU A 293 -1.86 2.86 8.84
CA GLU A 293 -1.49 4.26 8.91
C GLU A 293 -0.17 4.41 9.65
N SER A 294 0.59 5.43 9.31
CA SER A 294 1.82 5.83 9.97
C SER A 294 2.08 7.31 9.69
N ARG A 295 3.30 7.69 9.29
CA ARG A 295 3.61 9.06 8.86
C ARG A 295 2.85 9.41 7.58
N MET A 296 2.34 10.63 7.53
CA MET A 296 1.86 11.32 6.34
C MET A 296 2.66 12.61 6.20
N ILE A 297 3.23 12.87 5.02
CA ILE A 297 4.06 14.06 4.80
C ILE A 297 3.22 15.34 4.91
N ASP A 298 3.87 16.46 5.29
CA ASP A 298 3.34 17.79 5.08
C ASP A 298 3.80 18.27 3.69
N GLY A 299 2.91 18.10 2.71
CA GLY A 299 3.17 18.45 1.31
C GLY A 299 2.68 19.84 0.94
N GLU A 300 2.78 20.16 -0.36
CA GLU A 300 2.31 21.43 -0.91
C GLU A 300 0.77 21.57 -0.87
N TYR A 301 0.05 20.46 -0.73
CA TYR A 301 -1.39 20.43 -0.48
C TYR A 301 -1.73 19.32 0.51
N LEU A 302 -2.50 19.64 1.54
CA LEU A 302 -3.05 18.68 2.51
C LEU A 302 -4.43 18.22 2.02
N LEU A 303 -4.53 16.99 1.53
CA LEU A 303 -5.80 16.38 1.12
C LEU A 303 -6.65 16.08 2.36
N THR A 304 -7.88 16.60 2.40
CA THR A 304 -8.76 16.51 3.57
C THR A 304 -9.98 15.63 3.30
N GLU A 305 -10.62 15.16 4.36
CA GLU A 305 -11.90 14.45 4.26
C GLU A 305 -13.02 15.34 3.68
N ILE A 306 -12.90 16.66 3.81
CA ILE A 306 -13.85 17.62 3.22
C ILE A 306 -13.72 17.59 1.69
N ASP A 307 -12.49 17.55 1.17
CA ASP A 307 -12.24 17.39 -0.26
C ASP A 307 -12.85 16.09 -0.79
N LEU A 308 -12.66 14.99 -0.04
CA LEU A 308 -13.21 13.70 -0.42
C LEU A 308 -14.75 13.72 -0.43
N LYS A 309 -15.37 14.16 0.67
CA LYS A 309 -16.83 14.21 0.83
C LYS A 309 -17.51 15.10 -0.20
N ASN A 310 -16.85 16.20 -0.57
CA ASN A 310 -17.32 17.11 -1.63
C ASN A 310 -17.04 16.57 -3.05
N CYS A 311 -16.38 15.41 -3.19
CA CYS A 311 -15.94 14.87 -4.48
C CYS A 311 -15.17 15.91 -5.30
N THR A 312 -14.29 16.69 -4.65
CA THR A 312 -13.53 17.80 -5.24
C THR A 312 -12.75 17.35 -6.47
N LYS A 313 -12.80 18.15 -7.54
CA LYS A 313 -12.06 17.96 -8.78
C LYS A 313 -10.95 19.01 -8.84
N PHE A 314 -9.72 18.58 -8.55
CA PHE A 314 -8.56 19.47 -8.60
C PHE A 314 -8.05 19.64 -10.03
N GLU A 315 -7.62 20.84 -10.40
CA GLU A 315 -7.04 21.10 -11.73
C GLU A 315 -5.77 20.28 -12.00
N ASP A 316 -5.01 19.98 -10.93
CA ASP A 316 -3.81 19.16 -10.93
C ASP A 316 -4.08 17.69 -10.52
N ALA A 317 -5.29 17.21 -10.74
CA ALA A 317 -5.68 15.83 -10.41
C ALA A 317 -4.84 14.81 -11.20
N ILE A 318 -4.38 13.77 -10.50
CA ILE A 318 -3.58 12.68 -11.07
C ILE A 318 -4.18 11.29 -10.82
N ALA A 319 -5.15 11.18 -9.96
CA ALA A 319 -5.86 9.94 -9.63
C ALA A 319 -7.27 10.25 -9.13
N ALA A 320 -8.12 9.23 -9.09
CA ALA A 320 -9.47 9.29 -8.56
C ALA A 320 -9.79 8.10 -7.66
N GLY A 321 -10.70 8.31 -6.70
CA GLY A 321 -11.17 7.28 -5.80
C GLY A 321 -12.59 7.51 -5.30
N ASN A 322 -13.24 6.44 -4.81
CA ASN A 322 -14.50 6.51 -4.07
C ASN A 322 -14.65 5.36 -3.07
N TYR A 323 -13.51 4.78 -2.64
CA TYR A 323 -13.56 3.88 -1.51
C TYR A 323 -14.04 4.64 -0.28
N ASP A 324 -14.87 4.02 0.55
CA ASP A 324 -15.40 4.64 1.75
C ASP A 324 -14.29 5.16 2.69
N ILE A 325 -14.59 6.19 3.45
CA ILE A 325 -13.69 6.63 4.53
C ILE A 325 -13.86 5.60 5.66
N ASP A 326 -12.96 4.61 5.68
CA ASP A 326 -12.98 3.42 6.53
C ASP A 326 -11.99 3.58 7.68
N ILE A 327 -12.46 4.16 8.79
CA ILE A 327 -11.61 4.46 9.95
C ILE A 327 -11.77 3.38 11.01
N HIS A 328 -10.72 2.60 11.21
CA HIS A 328 -10.61 1.69 12.33
C HIS A 328 -10.22 2.46 13.61
N ASN A 329 -11.02 2.31 14.66
CA ASN A 329 -10.81 3.05 15.91
C ASN A 329 -9.41 2.81 16.49
N PRO A 330 -8.56 3.84 16.63
CA PRO A 330 -7.22 3.72 17.19
C PRO A 330 -7.18 3.37 18.67
N GLU A 331 -8.28 3.60 19.41
CA GLU A 331 -8.35 3.42 20.86
C GLU A 331 -8.90 2.06 21.28
N GLY A 332 -9.53 1.31 20.37
CA GLY A 332 -10.13 0.05 20.72
C GLY A 332 -10.93 -0.61 19.60
N SER A 333 -12.12 -1.08 19.95
CA SER A 333 -13.05 -1.74 19.03
C SER A 333 -13.83 -0.73 18.19
N GLY A 334 -14.31 -1.19 17.05
CA GLY A 334 -15.20 -0.44 16.17
C GLY A 334 -14.50 0.13 14.93
N THR A 335 -15.32 0.33 13.91
CA THR A 335 -14.93 0.91 12.62
C THR A 335 -16.05 1.86 12.19
N SER A 336 -15.70 3.06 11.75
CA SER A 336 -16.64 4.03 11.20
C SER A 336 -16.48 4.14 9.70
N HIS A 337 -17.60 4.31 8.98
CA HIS A 337 -17.64 4.38 7.53
C HIS A 337 -18.39 5.63 7.04
N TYR A 338 -17.87 6.26 6.00
CA TYR A 338 -18.59 7.20 5.17
C TYR A 338 -18.58 6.69 3.74
N PHE A 339 -19.75 6.31 3.24
CA PHE A 339 -19.91 5.75 1.90
C PHE A 339 -20.20 6.85 0.87
N PHE A 340 -19.52 6.78 -0.27
CA PHE A 340 -19.79 7.67 -1.40
C PHE A 340 -20.97 7.17 -2.21
N ALA A 341 -21.75 8.13 -2.76
CA ALA A 341 -22.84 7.80 -3.67
C ALA A 341 -22.32 7.14 -4.96
N ASP A 342 -23.12 6.28 -5.55
CA ASP A 342 -22.82 5.70 -6.86
C ASP A 342 -22.75 6.81 -7.93
N GLY A 343 -21.87 6.64 -8.91
CA GLY A 343 -21.57 7.63 -9.94
C GLY A 343 -20.70 8.81 -9.47
N THR A 344 -20.23 8.81 -8.21
CA THR A 344 -19.37 9.87 -7.69
C THR A 344 -17.94 9.39 -7.45
N TRP A 345 -16.99 10.33 -7.41
CA TRP A 345 -15.60 10.10 -7.02
C TRP A 345 -14.94 11.43 -6.65
N TYR A 346 -13.95 11.37 -5.78
CA TYR A 346 -13.02 12.47 -5.51
C TYR A 346 -11.76 12.34 -6.38
N THR A 347 -10.99 13.41 -6.50
CA THR A 347 -9.68 13.36 -7.15
C THR A 347 -8.56 13.63 -6.14
N ILE A 348 -7.34 13.21 -6.48
CA ILE A 348 -6.13 13.43 -5.68
C ILE A 348 -5.21 14.36 -6.47
N PRO A 349 -4.82 15.52 -5.90
CA PRO A 349 -3.98 16.49 -6.58
C PRO A 349 -2.50 16.09 -6.57
N TYR A 350 -1.76 16.43 -7.61
CA TYR A 350 -0.32 16.21 -7.73
C TYR A 350 0.47 16.81 -6.55
N ARG A 351 0.06 17.98 -6.09
CA ARG A 351 0.68 18.70 -4.96
C ARG A 351 0.67 17.90 -3.64
N SER A 352 -0.22 16.92 -3.46
CA SER A 352 -0.21 16.04 -2.30
C SER A 352 0.95 15.04 -2.29
N LEU A 353 1.63 14.84 -3.45
CA LEU A 353 2.81 13.98 -3.57
C LEU A 353 4.11 14.75 -3.35
N GLN A 354 4.06 16.07 -3.22
CA GLN A 354 5.23 16.95 -3.16
C GLN A 354 5.56 17.32 -1.71
N PRO A 355 6.58 16.70 -1.08
CA PRO A 355 6.96 17.06 0.28
C PRO A 355 7.58 18.45 0.33
N LYS A 356 7.43 19.15 1.46
CA LYS A 356 8.21 20.35 1.75
C LYS A 356 9.66 19.98 2.02
N ASN A 357 10.59 20.92 1.83
CA ASN A 357 12.02 20.79 2.13
C ASN A 357 12.76 19.69 1.33
N ALA A 358 12.22 19.28 0.18
CA ALA A 358 12.93 18.43 -0.78
C ALA A 358 12.47 18.75 -2.22
N ASP A 359 13.42 19.08 -3.12
CA ASP A 359 13.12 19.56 -4.46
C ASP A 359 12.99 18.45 -5.51
N ASN A 360 13.70 17.35 -5.30
CA ASN A 360 13.79 16.23 -6.24
C ASN A 360 13.18 14.93 -5.70
N LEU A 361 12.26 15.05 -4.72
CA LEU A 361 11.55 13.95 -4.09
C LEU A 361 10.05 14.06 -4.37
N LEU A 362 9.44 12.92 -4.73
CA LEU A 362 8.00 12.68 -4.63
C LEU A 362 7.72 11.59 -3.60
N VAL A 363 6.55 11.65 -2.99
CA VAL A 363 6.05 10.62 -2.08
C VAL A 363 4.78 10.03 -2.68
N ALA A 364 4.71 8.71 -2.79
CA ALA A 364 3.53 8.01 -3.32
C ALA A 364 3.17 6.82 -2.44
N GLY A 365 1.88 6.62 -2.22
CA GLY A 365 1.39 5.56 -1.34
C GLY A 365 0.43 6.09 -0.29
N ARG A 366 0.28 5.34 0.81
CA ARG A 366 -0.61 5.75 1.91
C ARG A 366 -0.09 6.95 2.73
N CYS A 367 1.17 7.33 2.52
CA CYS A 367 1.88 8.38 3.27
C CYS A 367 1.96 9.74 2.56
N ILE A 368 1.18 9.97 1.48
CA ILE A 368 1.06 11.30 0.86
C ILE A 368 0.47 12.31 1.83
N SER A 369 0.55 13.58 1.48
CA SER A 369 0.03 14.67 2.32
C SER A 369 -1.50 14.63 2.42
N SER A 370 -2.00 14.22 3.59
CA SER A 370 -3.44 14.11 3.86
C SER A 370 -3.76 14.11 5.35
N THR A 371 -5.04 14.33 5.69
CA THR A 371 -5.54 14.07 7.03
C THR A 371 -5.73 12.58 7.29
N HIS A 372 -5.79 12.18 8.56
CA HIS A 372 -6.12 10.83 9.03
C HIS A 372 -7.38 10.26 8.35
N GLU A 373 -8.43 11.07 8.24
CA GLU A 373 -9.70 10.67 7.65
C GLU A 373 -9.59 10.49 6.13
N ALA A 374 -8.89 11.38 5.44
CA ALA A 374 -8.69 11.25 4.00
C ALA A 374 -7.84 10.02 3.68
N GLN A 375 -6.80 9.76 4.47
CA GLN A 375 -5.94 8.59 4.36
C GLN A 375 -6.74 7.28 4.45
N ALA A 376 -7.73 7.21 5.33
CA ALA A 376 -8.57 6.03 5.52
C ALA A 376 -9.30 5.58 4.24
N SER A 377 -9.54 6.50 3.29
CA SER A 377 -10.15 6.17 1.98
C SER A 377 -9.10 5.81 0.93
N TYR A 378 -8.16 6.71 0.63
CA TYR A 378 -7.28 6.51 -0.54
C TYR A 378 -6.16 5.47 -0.33
N ARG A 379 -5.86 5.04 0.91
CA ARG A 379 -4.77 4.12 1.24
C ARG A 379 -4.89 2.72 0.63
N ILE A 380 -6.00 2.37 0.03
CA ILE A 380 -6.20 1.06 -0.57
C ILE A 380 -5.29 0.83 -1.78
N MET A 381 -4.82 -0.41 -1.95
CA MET A 381 -3.83 -0.77 -2.97
C MET A 381 -4.17 -0.31 -4.39
N PRO A 382 -5.42 -0.41 -4.89
CA PRO A 382 -5.76 0.07 -6.22
C PRO A 382 -5.46 1.57 -6.41
N ILE A 383 -5.88 2.42 -5.46
CA ILE A 383 -5.69 3.87 -5.54
C ILE A 383 -4.21 4.23 -5.40
N VAL A 384 -3.50 3.68 -4.41
CA VAL A 384 -2.07 4.02 -4.23
C VAL A 384 -1.19 3.51 -5.38
N THR A 385 -1.62 2.45 -6.09
CA THR A 385 -0.93 2.01 -7.32
C THR A 385 -1.02 3.07 -8.41
N THR A 386 -2.17 3.73 -8.58
CA THR A 386 -2.30 4.84 -9.56
C THR A 386 -1.49 6.07 -9.15
N LEU A 387 -1.31 6.33 -7.84
CA LEU A 387 -0.41 7.36 -7.35
C LEU A 387 1.06 7.06 -7.70
N GLY A 388 1.46 5.79 -7.64
CA GLY A 388 2.77 5.34 -8.08
C GLY A 388 2.98 5.59 -9.57
N GLU A 389 2.02 5.20 -10.43
CA GLU A 389 2.05 5.50 -11.85
C GLU A 389 2.22 7.00 -12.11
N ALA A 390 1.44 7.83 -11.43
CA ALA A 390 1.52 9.28 -11.58
C ALA A 390 2.87 9.86 -11.14
N ALA A 391 3.44 9.37 -10.04
CA ALA A 391 4.77 9.79 -9.59
C ALA A 391 5.87 9.40 -10.59
N GLY A 392 5.81 8.20 -11.16
CA GLY A 392 6.73 7.74 -12.19
C GLY A 392 6.65 8.59 -13.47
N VAL A 393 5.44 8.86 -13.96
CA VAL A 393 5.20 9.75 -15.11
C VAL A 393 5.70 11.18 -14.82
N ALA A 394 5.47 11.69 -13.61
CA ALA A 394 5.93 13.03 -13.24
C ALA A 394 7.45 13.16 -13.26
N VAL A 395 8.16 12.14 -12.77
CA VAL A 395 9.64 12.08 -12.87
C VAL A 395 10.07 12.04 -14.35
N ALA A 396 9.39 11.28 -15.20
CA ALA A 396 9.72 11.22 -16.62
C ALA A 396 9.52 12.57 -17.31
N VAL A 397 8.43 13.28 -17.03
CA VAL A 397 8.18 14.66 -17.54
C VAL A 397 9.27 15.62 -17.06
N ALA A 398 9.58 15.61 -15.74
CA ALA A 398 10.64 16.44 -15.18
C ALA A 398 12.01 16.15 -15.80
N ASN A 399 12.30 14.87 -16.04
CA ASN A 399 13.56 14.43 -16.68
C ASN A 399 13.66 14.92 -18.13
N ALA A 400 12.59 14.78 -18.91
CA ALA A 400 12.54 15.23 -20.30
C ALA A 400 12.63 16.77 -20.44
N ASP A 401 11.99 17.50 -19.53
CA ASP A 401 12.00 18.97 -19.52
C ASP A 401 13.22 19.56 -18.78
N HIS A 402 14.09 18.71 -18.21
CA HIS A 402 15.25 19.12 -17.40
C HIS A 402 14.90 20.01 -16.20
N THR A 403 13.76 19.76 -15.55
CA THR A 403 13.24 20.52 -14.40
C THR A 403 13.28 19.70 -13.11
N GLY A 404 12.96 20.33 -11.97
CA GLY A 404 12.64 19.63 -10.73
C GLY A 404 11.24 18.99 -10.79
N VAL A 405 10.97 17.99 -9.96
CA VAL A 405 9.65 17.33 -9.92
C VAL A 405 8.54 18.27 -9.46
N LYS A 406 8.84 19.27 -8.63
CA LYS A 406 7.86 20.30 -8.21
C LYS A 406 7.45 21.25 -9.35
N GLN A 407 8.32 21.43 -10.35
CA GLN A 407 8.11 22.26 -11.51
C GLN A 407 7.63 21.47 -12.74
N ALA A 408 7.44 20.17 -12.62
CA ALA A 408 6.96 19.34 -13.72
C ALA A 408 5.60 19.83 -14.23
N ASP A 409 5.45 19.89 -15.55
CA ASP A 409 4.21 20.34 -16.19
C ASP A 409 3.07 19.36 -15.95
N VAL A 410 2.14 19.74 -15.08
CA VAL A 410 0.99 18.93 -14.70
C VAL A 410 0.12 18.54 -15.90
N LYS A 411 0.00 19.42 -16.91
CA LYS A 411 -0.78 19.09 -18.11
C LYS A 411 -0.11 18.00 -18.94
N LYS A 412 1.22 18.00 -19.02
CA LYS A 412 1.95 16.90 -19.65
C LYS A 412 1.81 15.60 -18.85
N ILE A 413 1.87 15.67 -17.50
CA ILE A 413 1.63 14.51 -16.63
C ILE A 413 0.24 13.94 -16.89
N GLN A 414 -0.81 14.77 -16.84
CA GLN A 414 -2.19 14.35 -17.09
C GLN A 414 -2.37 13.73 -18.47
N ALA A 415 -1.87 14.38 -19.51
CA ALA A 415 -1.96 13.88 -20.89
C ALA A 415 -1.24 12.53 -21.06
N THR A 416 -0.09 12.32 -20.41
CA THR A 416 0.64 11.06 -20.45
C THR A 416 -0.11 9.97 -19.70
N LEU A 417 -0.65 10.26 -18.52
CA LEU A 417 -1.48 9.33 -17.74
C LEU A 417 -2.71 8.88 -18.55
N GLU A 418 -3.43 9.82 -19.17
CA GLU A 418 -4.60 9.51 -19.99
C GLU A 418 -4.24 8.69 -21.24
N LYS A 419 -3.13 9.02 -21.91
CA LYS A 419 -2.57 8.22 -23.03
C LYS A 419 -2.29 6.76 -22.59
N ASN A 420 -1.83 6.57 -21.37
CA ASN A 420 -1.54 5.26 -20.77
C ASN A 420 -2.80 4.57 -20.20
N GLY A 421 -3.97 5.15 -20.39
CA GLY A 421 -5.26 4.60 -19.97
C GLY A 421 -5.59 4.82 -18.49
N ALA A 422 -4.81 5.61 -17.76
CA ALA A 422 -5.13 6.01 -16.39
C ALA A 422 -6.32 6.97 -16.37
N PHE A 423 -6.98 7.06 -15.22
CA PHE A 423 -8.12 7.96 -15.02
C PHE A 423 -7.76 9.03 -13.99
N THR A 424 -7.56 10.25 -14.44
CA THR A 424 -7.26 11.40 -13.59
C THR A 424 -8.47 11.93 -12.82
N GLY A 425 -9.67 11.53 -13.24
CA GLY A 425 -10.95 11.97 -12.64
C GLY A 425 -11.52 13.26 -13.21
N LEU A 426 -10.87 13.87 -14.20
CA LEU A 426 -11.30 15.15 -14.82
C LEU A 426 -12.16 14.96 -16.06
N ASN A 427 -11.86 13.96 -16.88
CA ASN A 427 -12.55 13.68 -18.14
C ASN A 427 -13.36 12.37 -17.96
N ALA A 428 -14.66 12.49 -17.66
CA ALA A 428 -15.61 11.36 -17.52
C ALA A 428 -16.74 11.46 -18.52
#